data_6fb9324162f9925c5437a8c69be131dd
#
_entry.id   6fb9324162f9925c5437a8c69be131dd
#
_cell.length_a   1.000
_cell.length_b   1.000
_cell.length_c   1.000
_cell.angle_alpha   90.00
_cell.angle_beta   90.00
_cell.angle_gamma   90.00
#
_symmetry.space_group_name_H-M   'P 1'
#
loop_
_entity.id
_entity.type
_entity.pdbx_description
1 polymer ?
#
loop_
_entity_poly.entity_id
_entity_poly.type
_entity_poly.pdbx_seq_one_letter_code
_entity_poly.pdbx_strand_id
1 'polypeptide(L)'
;MCIILAALLITFATQAVAGETVLIGTVTHVRDGDTIEVNNVPIRLAALDCPERGTKNGDYATELAKQFQGLQTTCELTGAKTYDRLVGYCSINGADFGRYMMENSTCKVWARYDVWDRY
;
A
#
# COMPACT_ATOMS: atom_id res chain seq x y z
N MET A 1 7.40 -41.48 50.75
CA MET A 1 8.07 -40.38 50.06
C MET A 1 7.27 -40.07 48.80
N CYS A 2 6.39 -39.00 48.85
CA CYS A 2 5.64 -38.58 47.72
C CYS A 2 6.44 -37.56 46.90
N ILE A 3 6.82 -37.95 45.66
CA ILE A 3 7.40 -36.99 44.73
C ILE A 3 6.26 -36.29 44.03
N ILE A 4 6.06 -35.01 44.38
CA ILE A 4 5.10 -34.14 43.66
C ILE A 4 5.84 -33.64 42.42
N LEU A 5 5.56 -34.22 41.24
CA LEU A 5 5.96 -33.61 39.99
C LEU A 5 5.07 -32.39 39.72
N ALA A 6 5.59 -31.20 39.97
CA ALA A 6 4.95 -30.00 39.52
C ALA A 6 5.14 -29.89 38.01
N ALA A 7 4.09 -30.18 37.24
CA ALA A 7 4.07 -29.95 35.83
C ALA A 7 4.02 -28.43 35.60
N LEU A 8 5.14 -27.86 35.17
CA LEU A 8 5.20 -26.46 34.75
C LEU A 8 4.46 -26.30 33.43
N LEU A 9 3.22 -25.85 33.48
CA LEU A 9 2.47 -25.49 32.29
C LEU A 9 3.08 -24.20 31.72
N ILE A 10 3.92 -24.37 30.70
CA ILE A 10 4.42 -23.23 29.93
C ILE A 10 3.30 -22.81 28.98
N THR A 11 2.56 -21.78 29.35
CA THR A 11 1.60 -21.16 28.46
C THR A 11 2.37 -20.28 27.48
N PHE A 12 2.45 -20.73 26.22
CA PHE A 12 2.89 -19.86 25.14
C PHE A 12 1.77 -18.86 24.85
N ALA A 13 1.95 -17.62 25.31
CA ALA A 13 1.12 -16.53 24.85
C ALA A 13 1.48 -16.26 23.38
N THR A 14 0.61 -16.67 22.46
CA THR A 14 0.70 -16.19 21.08
C THR A 14 0.38 -14.71 21.09
N GLN A 15 1.39 -13.87 21.05
CA GLN A 15 1.18 -12.46 20.77
C GLN A 15 0.69 -12.38 19.32
N ALA A 16 -0.57 -11.97 19.16
CA ALA A 16 -1.03 -11.50 17.87
C ALA A 16 -0.20 -10.26 17.53
N VAL A 17 0.81 -10.42 16.69
CA VAL A 17 1.44 -9.29 16.03
C VAL A 17 0.31 -8.65 15.24
N ALA A 18 -0.02 -7.37 15.54
CA ALA A 18 -0.87 -6.57 14.70
C ALA A 18 -0.18 -6.51 13.33
N GLY A 19 -0.36 -7.56 12.53
CA GLY A 19 0.29 -7.73 11.25
C GLY A 19 -0.23 -6.70 10.29
N GLU A 20 0.67 -6.09 9.56
CA GLU A 20 0.35 -5.35 8.36
C GLU A 20 -0.51 -6.23 7.47
N THR A 21 -1.67 -5.74 7.06
CA THR A 21 -2.47 -6.42 6.07
C THR A 21 -1.82 -6.19 4.71
N VAL A 22 -1.50 -7.27 4.03
CA VAL A 22 -0.88 -7.23 2.70
C VAL A 22 -1.89 -7.72 1.67
N LEU A 23 -2.06 -6.94 0.60
CA LEU A 23 -2.83 -7.32 -0.56
C LEU A 23 -1.88 -7.58 -1.72
N ILE A 24 -1.83 -8.82 -2.19
CA ILE A 24 -1.05 -9.21 -3.37
C ILE A 24 -2.04 -9.50 -4.50
N GLY A 25 -1.83 -8.88 -5.64
CA GLY A 25 -2.72 -9.09 -6.78
C GLY A 25 -2.24 -8.37 -8.03
N THR A 26 -3.09 -8.37 -9.03
CA THR A 26 -2.83 -7.71 -10.32
C THR A 26 -3.43 -6.31 -10.31
N VAL A 27 -2.71 -5.34 -10.84
CA VAL A 27 -3.27 -4.01 -11.12
C VAL A 27 -4.30 -4.17 -12.23
N THR A 28 -5.58 -4.12 -11.86
CA THR A 28 -6.69 -4.33 -12.79
C THR A 28 -7.15 -3.05 -13.46
N HIS A 29 -6.92 -1.92 -12.82
CA HIS A 29 -7.30 -0.61 -13.34
C HIS A 29 -6.46 0.49 -12.71
N VAL A 30 -6.26 1.57 -13.44
CA VAL A 30 -5.64 2.80 -12.96
C VAL A 30 -6.66 3.92 -13.05
N ARG A 31 -7.09 4.48 -11.91
CA ARG A 31 -8.01 5.62 -11.88
C ARG A 31 -7.29 6.92 -12.22
N ASP A 32 -6.13 7.13 -11.58
CA ASP A 32 -5.24 8.27 -11.79
C ASP A 32 -3.85 7.96 -11.23
N GLY A 33 -2.97 8.97 -11.13
CA GLY A 33 -1.59 8.78 -10.71
C GLY A 33 -1.41 8.30 -9.27
N ASP A 34 -2.39 8.46 -8.40
CA ASP A 34 -2.32 8.08 -6.98
C ASP A 34 -3.42 7.11 -6.53
N THR A 35 -4.23 6.60 -7.45
CA THR A 35 -5.26 5.60 -7.15
C THR A 35 -5.28 4.51 -8.21
N ILE A 36 -5.04 3.29 -7.77
CA ILE A 36 -5.09 2.08 -8.60
C ILE A 36 -6.12 1.10 -8.05
N GLU A 37 -6.51 0.11 -8.86
CA GLU A 37 -7.30 -1.02 -8.38
C GLU A 37 -6.46 -2.29 -8.49
N VAL A 38 -6.39 -3.03 -7.40
CA VAL A 38 -5.67 -4.30 -7.29
C VAL A 38 -6.70 -5.39 -7.06
N ASN A 39 -6.81 -6.33 -8.00
CA ASN A 39 -7.90 -7.32 -8.00
C ASN A 39 -9.28 -6.65 -7.83
N ASN A 40 -9.51 -5.55 -8.52
CA ASN A 40 -10.70 -4.70 -8.45
C ASN A 40 -10.92 -4.02 -7.07
N VAL A 41 -9.95 -4.05 -6.18
CA VAL A 41 -10.00 -3.33 -4.89
C VAL A 41 -9.32 -1.97 -5.06
N PRO A 42 -10.03 -0.85 -4.85
CA PRO A 42 -9.44 0.47 -4.99
C PRO A 42 -8.42 0.76 -3.87
N ILE A 43 -7.23 1.16 -4.26
CA ILE A 43 -6.13 1.52 -3.38
C ILE A 43 -5.70 2.96 -3.64
N ARG A 44 -5.82 3.80 -2.62
CA ARG A 44 -5.21 5.12 -2.59
C ARG A 44 -3.77 4.94 -2.15
N LEU A 45 -2.82 5.30 -3.01
CA LEU A 45 -1.41 5.18 -2.66
C LEU A 45 -1.07 6.14 -1.52
N ALA A 46 -0.50 5.60 -0.45
CA ALA A 46 -0.22 6.36 0.75
C ALA A 46 0.79 7.47 0.49
N ALA A 47 0.53 8.65 1.05
CA ALA A 47 1.42 9.81 1.00
C ALA A 47 1.75 10.34 -0.40
N LEU A 48 1.12 9.85 -1.44
CA LEU A 48 1.33 10.30 -2.81
C LEU A 48 0.27 11.34 -3.17
N ASP A 49 0.72 12.49 -3.66
CA ASP A 49 -0.15 13.57 -4.13
C ASP A 49 0.17 13.88 -5.59
N CYS A 50 -0.71 13.43 -6.47
CA CYS A 50 -0.58 13.66 -7.91
C CYS A 50 -1.54 14.77 -8.37
N PRO A 51 -1.18 15.53 -9.41
CA PRO A 51 -2.08 16.49 -10.00
C PRO A 51 -3.38 15.84 -10.47
N GLU A 52 -4.47 16.59 -10.46
CA GLU A 52 -5.80 16.15 -10.87
C GLU A 52 -5.84 15.76 -12.35
N ARG A 53 -6.62 14.74 -12.66
CA ARG A 53 -7.00 14.42 -14.05
C ARG A 53 -7.73 15.62 -14.66
N GLY A 54 -7.55 15.78 -15.97
CA GLY A 54 -8.07 16.94 -16.71
C GLY A 54 -7.08 18.11 -16.77
N THR A 55 -5.99 18.03 -16.03
CA THR A 55 -4.83 18.92 -16.19
C THR A 55 -3.74 18.20 -16.99
N LYS A 56 -2.85 18.94 -17.63
CA LYS A 56 -1.73 18.35 -18.40
C LYS A 56 -0.88 17.43 -17.54
N ASN A 57 -0.50 17.87 -16.35
CA ASN A 57 0.36 17.09 -15.45
C ASN A 57 -0.38 15.91 -14.82
N GLY A 58 -1.68 16.05 -14.53
CA GLY A 58 -2.51 14.99 -14.01
C GLY A 58 -2.75 13.88 -15.03
N ASP A 59 -2.98 14.24 -16.27
CA ASP A 59 -3.15 13.28 -17.37
C ASP A 59 -1.83 12.55 -17.64
N TYR A 60 -0.70 13.26 -17.59
CA TYR A 60 0.61 12.64 -17.69
C TYR A 60 0.85 11.62 -16.58
N ALA A 61 0.57 11.98 -15.33
CA ALA A 61 0.72 11.06 -14.19
C ALA A 61 -0.17 9.82 -14.34
N THR A 62 -1.41 10.01 -14.80
CA THR A 62 -2.34 8.90 -15.05
C THR A 62 -1.80 7.96 -16.13
N GLU A 63 -1.34 8.49 -17.25
CA GLU A 63 -0.76 7.68 -18.33
C GLU A 63 0.51 6.96 -17.87
N LEU A 64 1.34 7.62 -17.06
CA LEU A 64 2.53 7.00 -16.47
C LEU A 64 2.16 5.81 -15.57
N ALA A 65 1.15 5.96 -14.74
CA ALA A 65 0.66 4.90 -13.86
C ALA A 65 0.04 3.73 -14.65
N LYS A 66 -0.61 4.00 -15.78
CA LYS A 66 -1.25 2.96 -16.62
C LYS A 66 -0.30 1.90 -17.16
N GLN A 67 0.99 2.20 -17.29
CA GLN A 67 1.97 1.20 -17.72
C GLN A 67 2.07 0.00 -16.75
N PHE A 68 1.66 0.18 -15.50
CA PHE A 68 1.65 -0.89 -14.50
C PHE A 68 0.38 -1.74 -14.54
N GLN A 69 -0.61 -1.37 -15.32
CA GLN A 69 -1.83 -2.16 -15.47
C GLN A 69 -1.51 -3.53 -16.04
N GLY A 70 -2.07 -4.56 -15.43
CA GLY A 70 -1.81 -5.96 -15.77
C GLY A 70 -0.62 -6.57 -15.03
N LEU A 71 0.17 -5.79 -14.30
CA LEU A 71 1.30 -6.29 -13.52
C LEU A 71 0.90 -6.69 -12.10
N GLN A 72 1.62 -7.64 -11.53
CA GLN A 72 1.46 -8.03 -10.14
C GLN A 72 2.02 -6.96 -9.21
N THR A 73 1.29 -6.65 -8.15
CA THR A 73 1.69 -5.71 -7.12
C THR A 73 1.49 -6.28 -5.73
N THR A 74 2.27 -5.78 -4.79
CA THR A 74 2.13 -6.04 -3.37
C THR A 74 1.86 -4.72 -2.66
N CYS A 75 0.70 -4.61 -2.01
CA CYS A 75 0.31 -3.42 -1.27
C CYS A 75 0.28 -3.72 0.23
N GLU A 76 1.02 -2.95 1.01
CA GLU A 76 0.96 -2.98 2.46
C GLU A 76 -0.08 -1.96 2.91
N LEU A 77 -1.20 -2.44 3.45
CA LEU A 77 -2.34 -1.61 3.81
C LEU A 77 -2.14 -1.00 5.20
N THR A 78 -2.39 0.30 5.32
CA THR A 78 -2.21 1.04 6.57
C THR A 78 -3.36 0.87 7.55
N GLY A 79 -4.51 0.36 7.08
CA GLY A 79 -5.76 0.30 7.85
C GLY A 79 -6.65 1.52 7.67
N ALA A 80 -6.14 2.60 7.10
CA ALA A 80 -6.93 3.78 6.77
C ALA A 80 -7.79 3.54 5.53
N LYS A 81 -8.89 4.28 5.45
CA LYS A 81 -9.79 4.32 4.30
C LYS A 81 -10.06 5.76 3.91
N THR A 82 -10.26 5.99 2.62
CA THR A 82 -10.67 7.27 2.08
C THR A 82 -11.69 7.03 0.98
N TYR A 83 -12.94 7.42 1.22
CA TYR A 83 -14.10 7.08 0.38
C TYR A 83 -14.23 5.55 0.22
N ASP A 84 -14.22 5.05 -1.01
CA ASP A 84 -14.30 3.62 -1.33
C ASP A 84 -12.93 2.91 -1.37
N ARG A 85 -11.83 3.64 -1.03
CA ARG A 85 -10.46 3.17 -1.22
C ARG A 85 -9.82 2.74 0.09
N LEU A 86 -9.04 1.68 0.05
CA LEU A 86 -8.05 1.36 1.08
C LEU A 86 -6.80 2.21 0.85
N VAL A 87 -6.07 2.50 1.91
CA VAL A 87 -4.80 3.25 1.82
C VAL A 87 -3.64 2.28 1.99
N GLY A 88 -2.68 2.35 1.07
CA GLY A 88 -1.53 1.44 1.11
C GLY A 88 -0.30 1.94 0.38
N TYR A 89 0.83 1.35 0.74
CA TYR A 89 2.11 1.49 0.03
C TYR A 89 2.26 0.28 -0.88
N CYS A 90 2.35 0.50 -2.17
CA CYS A 90 2.40 -0.57 -3.16
C CYS A 90 3.76 -0.63 -3.83
N SER A 91 4.23 -1.85 -4.07
CA SER A 91 5.44 -2.11 -4.85
C SER A 91 5.11 -2.97 -6.06
N ILE A 92 5.79 -2.69 -7.18
CA ILE A 92 5.68 -3.42 -8.44
C ILE A 92 7.09 -3.72 -8.92
N ASN A 93 7.40 -4.99 -9.20
CA ASN A 93 8.74 -5.43 -9.57
C ASN A 93 9.83 -4.99 -8.58
N GLY A 94 9.53 -4.97 -7.27
CA GLY A 94 10.44 -4.57 -6.22
C GLY A 94 10.67 -3.06 -6.07
N ALA A 95 10.01 -2.23 -6.89
CA ALA A 95 10.07 -0.78 -6.82
C ALA A 95 8.83 -0.21 -6.12
N ASP A 96 9.04 0.76 -5.22
CA ASP A 96 7.94 1.48 -4.59
C ASP A 96 7.22 2.34 -5.64
N PHE A 97 5.91 2.13 -5.77
CA PHE A 97 5.11 2.82 -6.78
C PHE A 97 5.05 4.33 -6.54
N GLY A 98 4.88 4.76 -5.30
CA GLY A 98 4.82 6.18 -4.95
C GLY A 98 6.13 6.89 -5.29
N ARG A 99 7.26 6.30 -4.95
CA ARG A 99 8.59 6.85 -5.28
C ARG A 99 8.79 6.95 -6.78
N TYR A 100 8.41 5.92 -7.52
CA TYR A 100 8.48 5.94 -8.98
C TYR A 100 7.68 7.11 -9.57
N MET A 101 6.47 7.32 -9.09
CA MET A 101 5.62 8.42 -9.55
C MET A 101 6.21 9.79 -9.21
N MET A 102 6.79 9.95 -8.02
CA MET A 102 7.47 11.19 -7.63
C MET A 102 8.71 11.49 -8.47
N GLU A 103 9.47 10.46 -8.83
CA GLU A 103 10.70 10.60 -9.62
C GLU A 103 10.44 10.86 -11.11
N ASN A 104 9.30 10.41 -11.64
CA ASN A 104 9.01 10.42 -13.08
C ASN A 104 7.84 11.34 -13.49
N SER A 105 7.23 12.03 -12.55
CA SER A 105 6.14 12.97 -12.80
C SER A 105 6.21 14.14 -11.83
N THR A 106 5.19 14.99 -11.85
CA THR A 106 5.06 16.09 -10.89
C THR A 106 4.29 15.69 -9.62
N CYS A 107 4.07 14.40 -9.41
CA CYS A 107 3.55 13.89 -8.14
C CYS A 107 4.52 14.19 -7.01
N LYS A 108 3.98 14.53 -5.84
CA LYS A 108 4.75 14.94 -4.66
C LYS A 108 4.44 14.06 -3.48
N VAL A 109 5.35 14.04 -2.51
CA VAL A 109 5.05 13.44 -1.21
C VAL A 109 4.07 14.33 -0.44
N TRP A 110 3.07 13.71 0.17
CA TRP A 110 2.20 14.35 1.16
C TRP A 110 2.63 13.89 2.55
N ALA A 111 3.63 14.55 3.10
CA ALA A 111 4.34 14.12 4.31
C ALA A 111 3.40 13.86 5.50
N ARG A 112 2.33 14.64 5.63
CA ARG A 112 1.31 14.45 6.68
C ARG A 112 0.69 13.06 6.68
N TYR A 113 0.56 12.44 5.50
CA TYR A 113 -0.05 11.13 5.32
C TYR A 113 0.96 10.01 5.10
N ASP A 114 2.25 10.32 5.24
CA ASP A 114 3.32 9.31 5.22
C ASP A 114 3.45 8.69 6.61
N VAL A 115 2.43 7.90 6.97
CA VAL A 115 2.27 7.37 8.33
C VAL A 115 3.36 6.40 8.76
N TRP A 116 4.08 5.83 7.80
CA TRP A 116 5.21 4.93 8.06
C TRP A 116 6.57 5.55 7.71
N ASP A 117 6.59 6.86 7.45
CA ASP A 117 7.82 7.63 7.20
C ASP A 117 8.72 7.00 6.15
N ARG A 118 8.14 6.70 4.98
CA ARG A 118 8.85 6.01 3.88
C ARG A 118 9.45 6.94 2.83
N TYR A 119 9.06 8.22 2.82
CA TYR A 119 9.48 9.18 1.79
C TYR A 119 10.27 10.36 2.36
#